data_39135722b18731597e46846bb4a5097a
#
_entry.id   39135722b18731597e46846bb4a5097a
#
_cell.length_a   1.000
_cell.length_b   1.000
_cell.length_c   1.000
_cell.angle_alpha   90.00
_cell.angle_beta   90.00
_cell.angle_gamma   90.00
#
_symmetry.space_group_name_H-M   'P 1'
#
loop_
_entity.id
_entity.type
_entity.pdbx_description
1 polymer ?
#
loop_
_entity_poly.entity_id
_entity_poly.type
_entity_poly.pdbx_seq_one_letter_code
_entity_poly.pdbx_strand_id
1 'polypeptide(L)'
;MLLGVSLYLNAQETTSPSPADTPEKNEERSTGLPKKVKWKFNFDAGWGTFGFANSLYTDVRPDPSGNLSDNWFEGYIKPALSGSIALGQSEFYGKVSGVGERTYAAPPTIVGESASSFKQEDLYVGWRSGTSLGSSENLLDFTVGRAPYKIGHGFLVWDGAGEGGSRGGFWTNARKAWQFAAIARLQPKHHKIEGFYLDRDELPENDTGTRLAGINYDYSPTETSTFGVTYLRASAHRNFRPDRDGMNVFNARAYTAPFPRLPDLSFEAEYAHEKNGDLMQSTAWSALGAYQLSKVGWKPKFSYRYAFFDGNNPNTPENEAFDPLYLGFYDWGTWWQGEIAGEYFLANSNNISHQARIHFTPNDSLGWGVMGYWFRLPQPGSFGPGARLQT
;
A
#
# COMPACT_ATOMS: atom_id res chain seq x y z
N MET A 1 -9.40 22.68 9.14
CA MET A 1 -8.35 22.09 9.96
C MET A 1 -8.95 20.87 10.65
N LEU A 2 -8.57 19.68 10.22
CA LEU A 2 -8.98 18.42 10.87
C LEU A 2 -7.88 18.00 11.84
N LEU A 3 -8.20 17.88 13.09
CA LEU A 3 -7.31 17.34 14.13
C LEU A 3 -7.73 15.88 14.39
N GLY A 4 -6.91 14.93 14.01
CA GLY A 4 -7.09 13.52 14.35
C GLY A 4 -6.15 13.12 15.48
N VAL A 5 -6.68 12.52 16.53
CA VAL A 5 -5.89 11.85 17.57
C VAL A 5 -5.96 10.36 17.32
N SER A 6 -4.84 9.75 16.92
CA SER A 6 -4.76 8.31 16.77
C SER A 6 -4.00 7.68 17.92
N LEU A 7 -4.66 6.80 18.66
CA LEU A 7 -4.06 5.92 19.64
C LEU A 7 -3.78 4.58 18.98
N TYR A 8 -2.49 4.24 18.82
CA TYR A 8 -2.09 2.92 18.39
C TYR A 8 -1.66 2.09 19.60
N LEU A 9 -2.40 1.04 19.88
CA LEU A 9 -1.85 -0.11 20.57
C LEU A 9 -1.10 -0.90 19.48
N ASN A 10 0.23 -0.93 19.54
CA ASN A 10 1.03 -1.85 18.74
C ASN A 10 0.70 -3.30 19.21
N ALA A 11 -0.37 -3.87 18.72
CA ALA A 11 -0.28 -5.25 18.30
C ALA A 11 0.74 -5.22 17.16
N GLN A 12 1.89 -5.91 17.32
CA GLN A 12 2.92 -5.96 16.28
C GLN A 12 2.22 -6.05 14.92
N GLU A 13 2.29 -4.96 14.13
CA GLU A 13 2.10 -5.11 12.70
C GLU A 13 3.14 -6.15 12.27
N THR A 14 2.70 -7.37 12.13
CA THR A 14 3.41 -8.30 11.29
C THR A 14 3.22 -7.76 9.88
N THR A 15 4.00 -6.71 9.55
CA THR A 15 4.29 -6.42 8.16
C THR A 15 4.58 -7.76 7.56
N SER A 16 3.77 -8.18 6.60
CA SER A 16 4.06 -9.42 5.87
C SER A 16 5.51 -9.30 5.44
N PRO A 17 6.42 -10.14 5.92
CA PRO A 17 7.81 -9.97 5.62
C PRO A 17 7.93 -10.01 4.11
N SER A 18 8.58 -8.99 3.56
CA SER A 18 9.27 -9.20 2.29
C SER A 18 10.00 -10.54 2.42
N PRO A 19 10.04 -11.41 1.40
CA PRO A 19 10.63 -12.75 1.52
C PRO A 19 12.09 -12.81 2.00
N ALA A 20 12.66 -11.71 2.47
CA ALA A 20 14.05 -11.52 2.81
C ALA A 20 14.35 -11.43 4.34
N ASP A 21 13.39 -11.63 5.24
CA ASP A 21 13.65 -11.50 6.68
C ASP A 21 14.18 -12.78 7.33
N THR A 22 15.21 -12.59 8.09
CA THR A 22 16.17 -13.38 8.87
C THR A 22 15.62 -14.64 9.58
N PRO A 23 16.45 -15.70 9.77
CA PRO A 23 16.01 -16.95 10.38
C PRO A 23 15.91 -16.83 11.90
N GLU A 24 14.70 -16.83 12.44
CA GLU A 24 14.47 -17.16 13.84
C GLU A 24 14.74 -18.64 14.11
N LYS A 25 15.41 -18.95 15.23
CA LYS A 25 15.59 -20.30 15.75
C LYS A 25 14.23 -20.88 16.13
N ASN A 26 13.71 -21.76 15.29
CA ASN A 26 12.50 -22.53 15.59
C ASN A 26 12.84 -23.93 16.08
N GLU A 27 12.18 -24.38 17.14
CA GLU A 27 12.22 -25.76 17.62
C GLU A 27 11.66 -26.73 16.56
N GLU A 28 12.48 -27.67 16.13
CA GLU A 28 12.13 -28.70 15.15
C GLU A 28 11.13 -29.68 15.75
N ARG A 29 9.86 -29.61 15.34
CA ARG A 29 8.95 -30.75 15.44
C ARG A 29 9.27 -31.74 14.32
N SER A 30 9.88 -32.88 14.68
CA SER A 30 10.15 -33.99 13.78
C SER A 30 8.85 -34.60 13.27
N THR A 31 8.41 -34.16 12.09
CA THR A 31 7.47 -34.91 11.26
C THR A 31 8.31 -35.72 10.28
N GLY A 32 7.95 -36.95 9.98
CA GLY A 32 8.72 -37.92 9.15
C GLY A 32 8.92 -37.51 7.67
N LEU A 33 8.88 -36.21 7.37
CA LEU A 33 9.21 -35.58 6.07
C LEU A 33 10.73 -35.46 5.91
N PRO A 34 11.25 -35.48 4.68
CA PRO A 34 12.69 -35.34 4.42
C PRO A 34 13.20 -34.06 5.05
N LYS A 35 14.35 -34.09 5.71
CA LYS A 35 15.00 -32.96 6.44
C LYS A 35 15.19 -31.66 5.65
N LYS A 36 14.82 -31.61 4.37
CA LYS A 36 14.94 -30.49 3.45
C LYS A 36 13.65 -29.67 3.29
N VAL A 37 12.53 -30.12 3.85
CA VAL A 37 11.23 -29.42 3.76
C VAL A 37 10.99 -28.65 5.04
N LYS A 38 10.75 -27.34 4.91
CA LYS A 38 10.31 -26.47 5.99
C LYS A 38 8.88 -26.03 5.68
N TRP A 39 8.04 -25.93 6.70
CA TRP A 39 6.71 -25.36 6.57
C TRP A 39 6.36 -24.56 7.81
N LYS A 40 5.52 -23.53 7.62
CA LYS A 40 5.05 -22.66 8.70
C LYS A 40 3.56 -22.39 8.50
N PHE A 41 2.79 -22.59 9.54
CA PHE A 41 1.41 -22.14 9.62
C PHE A 41 1.37 -20.77 10.28
N ASN A 42 0.65 -19.84 9.67
CA ASN A 42 0.37 -18.51 10.22
C ASN A 42 -1.14 -18.36 10.31
N PHE A 43 -1.59 -17.63 11.32
CA PHE A 43 -2.98 -17.24 11.46
C PHE A 43 -3.00 -15.77 11.85
N ASP A 44 -3.67 -14.97 11.03
CA ASP A 44 -3.88 -13.56 11.27
C ASP A 44 -5.38 -13.30 11.40
N ALA A 45 -5.77 -12.40 12.30
CA ALA A 45 -7.15 -12.01 12.51
C ALA A 45 -7.21 -10.58 13.03
N GLY A 46 -8.16 -9.82 12.57
CA GLY A 46 -8.39 -8.46 13.01
C GLY A 46 -9.87 -8.15 13.06
N TRP A 47 -10.22 -7.17 13.86
CA TRP A 47 -11.56 -6.64 13.95
C TRP A 47 -11.55 -5.19 14.41
N GLY A 48 -12.59 -4.44 14.04
CA GLY A 48 -12.77 -3.06 14.45
C GLY A 48 -14.24 -2.67 14.50
N THR A 49 -14.54 -1.72 15.36
CA THR A 49 -15.82 -1.03 15.40
C THR A 49 -15.59 0.42 14.99
N PHE A 50 -16.38 0.89 14.06
CA PHE A 50 -16.26 2.20 13.47
C PHE A 50 -17.54 2.97 13.65
N GLY A 51 -17.46 4.29 13.75
CA GLY A 51 -18.63 5.13 13.89
C GLY A 51 -18.36 6.57 13.47
N PHE A 52 -19.36 7.18 12.84
CA PHE A 52 -19.40 8.58 12.48
C PHE A 52 -20.62 9.24 13.10
N ALA A 53 -20.46 10.47 13.53
CA ALA A 53 -21.57 11.29 14.00
C ALA A 53 -21.50 12.66 13.32
N ASN A 54 -22.61 13.09 12.73
CA ASN A 54 -22.73 14.39 12.02
C ASN A 54 -21.59 14.62 11.04
N SER A 55 -21.27 13.61 10.24
CA SER A 55 -20.15 13.66 9.33
C SER A 55 -20.47 14.49 8.09
N LEU A 56 -19.62 15.46 7.77
CA LEU A 56 -19.66 16.21 6.52
C LEU A 56 -19.64 15.30 5.28
N TYR A 57 -19.07 14.16 5.43
CA TYR A 57 -18.94 13.13 4.44
C TYR A 57 -20.27 12.39 4.15
N THR A 58 -21.18 12.27 5.12
CA THR A 58 -22.53 11.77 4.89
C THR A 58 -23.42 12.82 4.22
N ASP A 59 -23.14 14.11 4.36
CA ASP A 59 -23.83 15.17 3.63
C ASP A 59 -23.53 15.15 2.14
N VAL A 60 -22.30 14.77 1.76
CA VAL A 60 -21.86 14.67 0.35
C VAL A 60 -22.46 13.44 -0.35
N ARG A 61 -22.71 12.38 0.40
CA ARG A 61 -23.40 11.16 -0.06
C ARG A 61 -24.42 10.76 1.01
N PRO A 62 -25.53 11.50 1.11
CA PRO A 62 -26.50 11.22 2.15
C PRO A 62 -27.02 9.78 1.99
N ASP A 63 -27.08 9.08 3.11
CA ASP A 63 -27.92 7.91 3.25
C ASP A 63 -29.33 8.30 2.77
N PRO A 64 -30.00 7.46 1.97
CA PRO A 64 -31.39 7.72 1.55
C PRO A 64 -32.36 8.01 2.71
N SER A 65 -32.02 7.61 3.93
CA SER A 65 -32.76 7.93 5.15
C SER A 65 -32.45 9.31 5.72
N GLY A 66 -31.47 10.05 5.19
CA GLY A 66 -31.01 11.34 5.70
C GLY A 66 -30.23 11.24 7.01
N ASN A 67 -29.76 10.05 7.38
CA ASN A 67 -28.97 9.85 8.59
C ASN A 67 -27.52 10.28 8.38
N LEU A 68 -27.03 11.19 9.22
CA LEU A 68 -25.66 11.70 9.21
C LEU A 68 -24.72 10.97 10.19
N SER A 69 -25.22 9.92 10.82
CA SER A 69 -24.46 9.14 11.82
C SER A 69 -24.65 7.66 11.55
N ASP A 70 -23.58 6.91 11.58
CA ASP A 70 -23.61 5.47 11.37
C ASP A 70 -22.56 4.76 12.22
N ASN A 71 -22.80 3.49 12.51
CA ASN A 71 -21.87 2.61 13.19
C ASN A 71 -21.86 1.26 12.49
N TRP A 72 -20.67 0.71 12.29
CA TRP A 72 -20.51 -0.64 11.75
C TRP A 72 -19.39 -1.39 12.42
N PHE A 73 -19.37 -2.69 12.24
CA PHE A 73 -18.35 -3.59 12.74
C PHE A 73 -17.78 -4.39 11.57
N GLU A 74 -16.47 -4.55 11.55
CA GLU A 74 -15.77 -5.38 10.58
C GLU A 74 -14.79 -6.32 11.27
N GLY A 75 -14.57 -7.46 10.63
CA GLY A 75 -13.54 -8.37 11.07
C GLY A 75 -13.09 -9.32 9.97
N TYR A 76 -11.89 -9.85 10.13
CA TYR A 76 -11.33 -10.85 9.22
C TYR A 76 -10.57 -11.94 9.98
N ILE A 77 -10.43 -13.08 9.28
CA ILE A 77 -9.50 -14.17 9.61
C ILE A 77 -8.71 -14.55 8.36
N LYS A 78 -7.41 -14.80 8.51
CA LYS A 78 -6.48 -15.12 7.42
C LYS A 78 -5.55 -16.27 7.78
N PRO A 79 -6.00 -17.54 7.68
CA PRO A 79 -5.13 -18.70 7.81
C PRO A 79 -4.20 -18.80 6.60
N ALA A 80 -2.93 -19.15 6.84
CA ALA A 80 -1.92 -19.30 5.81
C ALA A 80 -0.98 -20.46 6.10
N LEU A 81 -0.58 -21.19 5.06
CA LEU A 81 0.47 -22.19 5.07
C LEU A 81 1.55 -21.80 4.07
N SER A 82 2.77 -21.66 4.55
CA SER A 82 3.95 -21.42 3.72
C SER A 82 4.92 -22.61 3.85
N GLY A 83 5.70 -22.85 2.82
CA GLY A 83 6.68 -23.92 2.83
C GLY A 83 7.83 -23.67 1.89
N SER A 84 8.97 -24.34 2.15
CA SER A 84 10.12 -24.32 1.27
C SER A 84 10.82 -25.67 1.22
N ILE A 85 11.48 -25.95 0.10
CA ILE A 85 12.24 -27.16 -0.17
C ILE A 85 13.62 -26.76 -0.70
N ALA A 86 14.67 -27.11 0.04
CA ALA A 86 16.03 -26.87 -0.40
C ALA A 86 16.42 -27.84 -1.53
N LEU A 87 17.00 -27.29 -2.60
CA LEU A 87 17.59 -28.02 -3.74
C LEU A 87 19.07 -27.66 -3.86
N GLY A 88 19.93 -28.41 -3.20
CA GLY A 88 21.32 -28.04 -3.07
C GLY A 88 21.49 -26.72 -2.36
N GLN A 89 22.03 -25.72 -3.06
CA GLN A 89 22.22 -24.35 -2.57
C GLN A 89 21.08 -23.39 -2.98
N SER A 90 20.08 -23.86 -3.70
CA SER A 90 18.90 -23.09 -4.11
C SER A 90 17.67 -23.60 -3.33
N GLU A 91 16.56 -22.89 -3.46
CA GLU A 91 15.33 -23.21 -2.73
C GLU A 91 14.09 -22.92 -3.58
N PHE A 92 13.13 -23.86 -3.58
CA PHE A 92 11.75 -23.57 -3.96
C PHE A 92 10.94 -23.20 -2.73
N TYR A 93 10.04 -22.23 -2.87
CA TYR A 93 9.16 -21.81 -1.80
C TYR A 93 7.74 -21.55 -2.32
N GLY A 94 6.79 -21.45 -1.42
CA GLY A 94 5.42 -21.13 -1.77
C GLY A 94 4.55 -20.83 -0.57
N LYS A 95 3.38 -20.25 -0.84
CA LYS A 95 2.39 -19.93 0.17
C LYS A 95 0.99 -20.12 -0.37
N VAL A 96 0.11 -20.62 0.47
CA VAL A 96 -1.33 -20.63 0.25
C VAL A 96 -2.01 -19.99 1.47
N SER A 97 -2.99 -19.12 1.22
CA SER A 97 -3.82 -18.56 2.27
C SER A 97 -5.23 -18.27 1.76
N GLY A 98 -6.17 -18.18 2.68
CA GLY A 98 -7.50 -17.66 2.45
C GLY A 98 -7.79 -16.51 3.40
N VAL A 99 -8.71 -15.63 3.03
CA VAL A 99 -9.21 -14.58 3.89
C VAL A 99 -10.73 -14.65 3.96
N GLY A 100 -11.23 -14.72 5.18
CA GLY A 100 -12.67 -14.58 5.48
C GLY A 100 -12.92 -13.22 6.09
N GLU A 101 -13.81 -12.45 5.48
CA GLU A 101 -14.13 -11.08 5.90
C GLU A 101 -15.62 -10.95 6.15
N ARG A 102 -15.96 -10.10 7.10
CA ARG A 102 -17.35 -9.74 7.36
C ARG A 102 -17.48 -8.31 7.84
N THR A 103 -18.44 -7.61 7.23
CA THR A 103 -18.92 -6.30 7.66
C THR A 103 -20.38 -6.45 8.12
N TYR A 104 -20.67 -5.95 9.31
CA TYR A 104 -22.04 -5.85 9.85
C TYR A 104 -22.45 -4.40 9.80
N ALA A 105 -23.60 -4.11 9.19
CA ALA A 105 -24.00 -2.79 8.73
C ALA A 105 -23.06 -2.25 7.65
N ALA A 106 -23.31 -1.08 7.11
CA ALA A 106 -22.51 -0.52 6.03
C ALA A 106 -21.89 0.81 6.46
N PRO A 107 -20.67 1.14 5.99
CA PRO A 107 -20.15 2.48 6.10
C PRO A 107 -21.09 3.50 5.45
N PRO A 108 -21.16 4.74 5.94
CA PRO A 108 -22.18 5.73 5.53
C PRO A 108 -22.27 6.08 4.06
N THR A 109 -21.22 5.82 3.28
CA THR A 109 -21.23 6.09 1.81
C THR A 109 -21.60 4.92 0.96
N ILE A 110 -21.80 3.78 1.57
CA ILE A 110 -22.04 2.54 0.85
C ILE A 110 -23.44 2.09 1.19
N VAL A 111 -24.33 2.34 0.23
CA VAL A 111 -25.67 1.79 0.29
C VAL A 111 -25.55 0.28 0.08
N GLY A 112 -25.73 -0.49 1.14
CA GLY A 112 -25.64 -1.92 1.03
C GLY A 112 -25.85 -2.63 2.36
N GLU A 113 -26.17 -3.88 2.22
CA GLU A 113 -26.36 -4.83 3.31
C GLU A 113 -24.99 -5.27 3.87
N SER A 114 -25.06 -5.91 5.02
CA SER A 114 -23.90 -6.61 5.60
C SER A 114 -23.26 -7.55 4.57
N ALA A 115 -21.99 -7.34 4.27
CA ALA A 115 -21.26 -8.14 3.30
C ALA A 115 -20.36 -9.17 4.01
N SER A 116 -20.21 -10.34 3.42
CA SER A 116 -19.27 -11.35 3.88
C SER A 116 -18.70 -12.13 2.71
N SER A 117 -17.43 -12.44 2.79
CA SER A 117 -16.77 -13.27 1.77
C SER A 117 -15.74 -14.19 2.41
N PHE A 118 -15.46 -15.30 1.72
CA PHE A 118 -14.25 -16.10 1.94
C PHE A 118 -13.59 -16.29 0.58
N LYS A 119 -12.38 -15.78 0.43
CA LYS A 119 -11.64 -15.78 -0.84
C LYS A 119 -10.21 -16.28 -0.62
N GLN A 120 -9.65 -16.85 -1.68
CA GLN A 120 -8.22 -17.12 -1.74
C GLN A 120 -7.46 -15.80 -1.75
N GLU A 121 -6.42 -15.72 -0.92
CA GLU A 121 -5.58 -14.53 -0.83
C GLU A 121 -4.21 -14.80 -1.44
N ASP A 122 -3.38 -15.65 -0.84
CA ASP A 122 -2.10 -16.04 -1.44
C ASP A 122 -2.25 -17.41 -2.13
N LEU A 123 -1.66 -17.56 -3.31
CA LEU A 123 -1.39 -18.84 -3.97
C LEU A 123 -0.24 -18.65 -4.96
N TYR A 124 0.98 -18.79 -4.48
CA TYR A 124 2.15 -18.61 -5.33
C TYR A 124 3.23 -19.64 -5.03
N VAL A 125 4.08 -19.81 -6.03
CA VAL A 125 5.34 -20.54 -5.93
C VAL A 125 6.48 -19.62 -6.38
N GLY A 126 7.67 -19.89 -5.86
CA GLY A 126 8.88 -19.18 -6.22
C GLY A 126 10.11 -20.08 -6.15
N TRP A 127 11.16 -19.58 -6.75
CA TRP A 127 12.48 -20.14 -6.69
C TRP A 127 13.51 -19.05 -6.43
N ARG A 128 14.45 -19.32 -5.53
CA ARG A 128 15.58 -18.43 -5.26
C ARG A 128 16.89 -19.18 -5.33
N SER A 129 17.91 -18.50 -5.79
CA SER A 129 19.22 -19.08 -6.08
C SER A 129 19.96 -19.54 -4.82
N GLY A 130 19.62 -19.03 -3.65
CA GLY A 130 20.45 -19.23 -2.45
C GLY A 130 21.89 -18.76 -2.71
N THR A 131 22.86 -19.61 -2.45
CA THR A 131 24.29 -19.36 -2.71
C THR A 131 24.80 -20.02 -4.00
N SER A 132 23.92 -20.63 -4.80
CA SER A 132 24.31 -21.40 -6.00
C SER A 132 24.97 -20.56 -7.12
N LEU A 133 24.71 -19.25 -7.12
CA LEU A 133 25.20 -18.30 -8.13
C LEU A 133 26.33 -17.38 -7.63
N GLY A 134 27.03 -17.75 -6.57
CA GLY A 134 28.18 -17.00 -6.04
C GLY A 134 28.00 -16.53 -4.61
N SER A 135 28.68 -15.44 -4.24
CA SER A 135 28.75 -14.96 -2.86
C SER A 135 27.50 -14.16 -2.41
N SER A 136 26.68 -13.72 -3.33
CA SER A 136 25.42 -13.01 -2.99
C SER A 136 24.32 -14.02 -2.73
N GLU A 137 23.81 -14.07 -1.51
CA GLU A 137 22.66 -14.90 -1.17
C GLU A 137 21.43 -14.41 -1.92
N ASN A 138 20.69 -15.33 -2.53
CA ASN A 138 19.48 -15.07 -3.30
C ASN A 138 19.67 -14.03 -4.42
N LEU A 139 20.80 -14.12 -5.14
CA LEU A 139 21.09 -13.22 -6.27
C LEU A 139 19.94 -13.16 -7.26
N LEU A 140 19.31 -14.31 -7.54
CA LEU A 140 18.09 -14.42 -8.34
C LEU A 140 16.94 -14.95 -7.51
N ASP A 141 15.74 -14.34 -7.67
CA ASP A 141 14.48 -14.77 -7.08
C ASP A 141 13.35 -14.60 -8.11
N PHE A 142 12.54 -15.63 -8.28
CA PHE A 142 11.38 -15.64 -9.16
C PHE A 142 10.15 -16.03 -8.38
N THR A 143 9.06 -15.26 -8.51
CA THR A 143 7.77 -15.55 -7.88
C THR A 143 6.68 -15.50 -8.94
N VAL A 144 5.78 -16.49 -8.94
CA VAL A 144 4.63 -16.51 -9.84
C VAL A 144 3.38 -17.00 -9.10
N GLY A 145 2.25 -16.40 -9.39
CA GLY A 145 0.94 -16.74 -8.85
C GLY A 145 0.27 -15.57 -8.17
N ARG A 146 -0.65 -15.85 -7.26
CA ARG A 146 -1.37 -14.85 -6.48
C ARG A 146 -0.50 -14.44 -5.29
N ALA A 147 0.19 -13.31 -5.43
CA ALA A 147 1.21 -12.87 -4.47
C ALA A 147 1.13 -11.37 -4.18
N PRO A 148 1.48 -10.93 -2.96
CA PRO A 148 1.63 -9.51 -2.67
C PRO A 148 2.88 -8.94 -3.38
N TYR A 149 2.79 -7.70 -3.81
CA TYR A 149 3.93 -6.95 -4.37
C TYR A 149 3.77 -5.46 -4.09
N LYS A 150 4.85 -4.82 -3.70
CA LYS A 150 4.90 -3.39 -3.39
C LYS A 150 6.17 -2.77 -3.94
N ILE A 151 6.08 -1.52 -4.42
CA ILE A 151 7.21 -0.71 -4.84
C ILE A 151 7.40 0.45 -3.85
N GLY A 152 8.61 0.61 -3.32
CA GLY A 152 8.94 1.65 -2.35
C GLY A 152 7.98 1.65 -1.15
N HIS A 153 7.47 2.81 -0.79
CA HIS A 153 6.49 2.98 0.27
C HIS A 153 5.03 2.85 -0.22
N GLY A 154 4.80 2.42 -1.46
CA GLY A 154 3.46 2.20 -2.00
C GLY A 154 2.80 3.45 -2.58
N PHE A 155 3.58 4.41 -3.07
CA PHE A 155 3.05 5.62 -3.68
C PHE A 155 2.16 5.34 -4.90
N LEU A 156 2.47 4.29 -5.68
CA LEU A 156 1.73 3.87 -6.86
C LEU A 156 1.28 2.41 -6.82
N VAL A 157 2.13 1.53 -6.27
CA VAL A 157 1.95 0.07 -6.36
C VAL A 157 2.12 -0.57 -4.99
N TRP A 158 1.02 -0.99 -4.41
CA TRP A 158 0.96 -1.78 -3.18
C TRP A 158 -0.31 -2.61 -3.12
N ASP A 159 -1.47 -2.01 -3.35
CA ASP A 159 -2.76 -2.62 -3.08
C ASP A 159 -3.21 -3.51 -4.24
N GLY A 160 -2.87 -4.79 -4.13
CA GLY A 160 -3.15 -5.79 -5.17
C GLY A 160 -4.58 -6.31 -5.19
N ALA A 161 -5.40 -6.02 -4.17
CA ALA A 161 -6.77 -6.52 -4.07
C ALA A 161 -7.75 -5.42 -3.64
N GLY A 162 -8.91 -5.38 -4.25
CA GLY A 162 -10.03 -4.53 -3.85
C GLY A 162 -10.78 -5.13 -2.66
N GLU A 163 -11.16 -4.31 -1.72
CA GLU A 163 -11.98 -4.63 -0.55
C GLU A 163 -13.25 -3.80 -0.51
N GLY A 164 -14.13 -4.07 0.45
CA GLY A 164 -15.44 -3.45 0.49
C GLY A 164 -16.42 -4.08 -0.52
N GLY A 165 -17.46 -3.35 -0.89
CA GLY A 165 -18.50 -3.82 -1.80
C GLY A 165 -19.06 -5.18 -1.39
N SER A 166 -19.17 -6.08 -2.36
CA SER A 166 -19.67 -7.46 -2.13
C SER A 166 -18.75 -8.34 -1.27
N ARG A 167 -17.50 -7.92 -1.01
CA ARG A 167 -16.55 -8.70 -0.21
C ARG A 167 -16.62 -8.40 1.28
N GLY A 168 -16.96 -7.17 1.67
CA GLY A 168 -16.81 -6.66 3.03
C GLY A 168 -15.38 -6.21 3.31
N GLY A 169 -15.07 -5.87 4.58
CA GLY A 169 -13.71 -5.49 4.97
C GLY A 169 -13.30 -4.10 4.48
N PHE A 170 -14.20 -3.12 4.47
CA PHE A 170 -13.95 -1.77 3.94
C PHE A 170 -12.75 -1.09 4.57
N TRP A 171 -12.53 -1.30 5.88
CA TRP A 171 -11.50 -0.63 6.67
C TRP A 171 -10.48 -1.60 7.28
N THR A 172 -10.81 -2.87 7.39
CA THR A 172 -9.86 -3.89 7.89
C THR A 172 -8.81 -4.25 6.85
N ASN A 173 -9.11 -4.14 5.56
CA ASN A 173 -8.19 -4.22 4.41
C ASN A 173 -7.15 -5.35 4.54
N ALA A 174 -7.63 -6.58 4.75
CA ALA A 174 -6.78 -7.75 4.99
C ALA A 174 -6.16 -8.34 3.72
N ARG A 175 -6.63 -7.92 2.54
CA ARG A 175 -6.22 -8.43 1.24
C ARG A 175 -5.17 -7.53 0.62
N LYS A 176 -4.08 -8.13 0.10
CA LYS A 176 -2.97 -7.40 -0.53
C LYS A 176 -2.43 -8.12 -1.77
N ALA A 177 -2.82 -9.37 -1.97
CA ALA A 177 -2.27 -10.17 -3.06
C ALA A 177 -2.90 -9.79 -4.40
N TRP A 178 -2.06 -9.56 -5.39
CA TRP A 178 -2.45 -9.42 -6.78
C TRP A 178 -3.12 -10.71 -7.25
N GLN A 179 -4.16 -10.63 -8.06
CA GLN A 179 -4.82 -11.79 -8.64
C GLN A 179 -3.83 -12.69 -9.40
N PHE A 180 -2.91 -12.05 -10.10
CA PHE A 180 -1.75 -12.70 -10.69
C PHE A 180 -0.55 -11.77 -10.63
N ALA A 181 0.59 -12.30 -10.21
CA ALA A 181 1.87 -11.63 -10.21
C ALA A 181 2.92 -12.56 -10.82
N ALA A 182 3.77 -12.03 -11.69
CA ALA A 182 5.01 -12.66 -12.14
C ALA A 182 6.15 -11.68 -11.88
N ILE A 183 7.07 -12.04 -11.01
CA ILE A 183 8.12 -11.15 -10.52
C ILE A 183 9.46 -11.86 -10.65
N ALA A 184 10.42 -11.18 -11.30
CA ALA A 184 11.80 -11.61 -11.39
C ALA A 184 12.69 -10.59 -10.71
N ARG A 185 13.54 -11.03 -9.76
CA ARG A 185 14.43 -10.17 -8.98
C ARG A 185 15.88 -10.55 -9.21
N LEU A 186 16.72 -9.54 -9.41
CA LEU A 186 18.17 -9.64 -9.41
C LEU A 186 18.71 -8.72 -8.29
N GLN A 187 19.40 -9.29 -7.30
CA GLN A 187 19.76 -8.63 -6.03
C GLN A 187 21.27 -8.68 -5.74
N PRO A 188 22.14 -8.02 -6.54
CA PRO A 188 23.56 -7.95 -6.24
C PRO A 188 23.82 -6.88 -5.18
N LYS A 189 24.31 -7.29 -4.02
CA LYS A 189 24.73 -6.48 -2.86
C LYS A 189 23.84 -5.26 -2.55
N HIS A 190 24.16 -4.08 -3.11
CA HIS A 190 23.45 -2.82 -2.85
C HIS A 190 22.36 -2.48 -3.87
N HIS A 191 22.12 -3.38 -4.80
CA HIS A 191 21.22 -3.16 -5.91
C HIS A 191 20.07 -4.18 -5.90
N LYS A 192 18.89 -3.75 -6.26
CA LYS A 192 17.74 -4.62 -6.51
C LYS A 192 17.09 -4.19 -7.82
N ILE A 193 17.03 -5.11 -8.77
CA ILE A 193 16.35 -4.93 -10.06
C ILE A 193 15.18 -5.90 -10.07
N GLU A 194 14.00 -5.43 -10.39
CA GLU A 194 12.78 -6.25 -10.45
C GLU A 194 12.08 -6.02 -11.79
N GLY A 195 11.84 -7.09 -12.55
CA GLY A 195 10.86 -7.10 -13.62
C GLY A 195 9.55 -7.66 -13.08
N PHE A 196 8.42 -7.03 -13.39
CA PHE A 196 7.13 -7.46 -12.87
C PHE A 196 6.01 -7.37 -13.90
N TYR A 197 5.04 -8.27 -13.73
CA TYR A 197 3.72 -8.22 -14.35
C TYR A 197 2.68 -8.50 -13.26
N LEU A 198 1.68 -7.63 -13.15
CA LEU A 198 0.69 -7.64 -12.08
C LEU A 198 -0.71 -7.50 -12.69
N ASP A 199 -1.64 -8.35 -12.26
CA ASP A 199 -3.07 -8.26 -12.56
C ASP A 199 -3.80 -8.07 -11.23
N ARG A 200 -4.57 -6.99 -11.09
CA ARG A 200 -5.22 -6.66 -9.81
C ARG A 200 -6.43 -7.54 -9.56
N ASP A 201 -6.67 -7.92 -8.31
CA ASP A 201 -7.91 -8.57 -7.86
C ASP A 201 -8.99 -7.51 -7.57
N GLU A 202 -9.54 -6.91 -8.63
CA GLU A 202 -10.57 -5.88 -8.51
C GLU A 202 -11.90 -6.46 -8.03
N LEU A 203 -12.76 -5.60 -7.49
CA LEU A 203 -14.14 -5.98 -7.18
C LEU A 203 -14.89 -6.26 -8.49
N PRO A 204 -15.67 -7.36 -8.58
CA PRO A 204 -16.39 -7.69 -9.81
C PRO A 204 -17.28 -6.58 -10.35
N GLU A 205 -17.84 -5.78 -9.46
CA GLU A 205 -18.70 -4.64 -9.80
C GLU A 205 -17.94 -3.43 -10.37
N ASN A 206 -16.62 -3.37 -10.18
CA ASN A 206 -15.75 -2.26 -10.59
C ASN A 206 -14.49 -2.75 -11.33
N ASP A 207 -14.55 -3.93 -11.93
CA ASP A 207 -13.41 -4.52 -12.63
C ASP A 207 -13.05 -3.71 -13.88
N THR A 208 -11.95 -3.01 -13.82
CA THR A 208 -11.40 -2.22 -14.93
C THR A 208 -10.47 -3.05 -15.82
N GLY A 209 -10.14 -4.29 -15.43
CA GLY A 209 -9.16 -5.15 -16.10
C GLY A 209 -7.75 -4.57 -16.12
N THR A 210 -7.41 -3.76 -15.12
CA THR A 210 -6.11 -3.09 -15.08
C THR A 210 -4.99 -4.06 -14.75
N ARG A 211 -3.95 -4.01 -15.59
CA ARG A 211 -2.70 -4.76 -15.47
C ARG A 211 -1.52 -3.82 -15.53
N LEU A 212 -0.50 -4.11 -14.77
CA LEU A 212 0.74 -3.34 -14.74
C LEU A 212 1.91 -4.24 -15.14
N ALA A 213 2.78 -3.74 -16.03
CA ALA A 213 4.03 -4.40 -16.36
C ALA A 213 5.16 -3.38 -16.31
N GLY A 214 6.31 -3.74 -15.74
CA GLY A 214 7.38 -2.76 -15.60
C GLY A 214 8.69 -3.30 -15.05
N ILE A 215 9.59 -2.36 -14.82
CA ILE A 215 10.89 -2.58 -14.21
C ILE A 215 11.07 -1.60 -13.06
N ASN A 216 11.51 -2.12 -11.92
CA ASN A 216 11.91 -1.36 -10.76
C ASN A 216 13.40 -1.54 -10.49
N TYR A 217 14.10 -0.47 -10.13
CA TYR A 217 15.48 -0.50 -9.68
C TYR A 217 15.64 0.27 -8.39
N ASP A 218 16.24 -0.35 -7.37
CA ASP A 218 16.63 0.26 -6.11
C ASP A 218 18.14 0.16 -5.90
N TYR A 219 18.74 1.24 -5.46
CA TYR A 219 20.12 1.33 -4.98
C TYR A 219 20.14 1.71 -3.51
N SER A 220 20.61 0.82 -2.66
CA SER A 220 20.70 1.01 -1.21
C SER A 220 22.16 1.03 -0.76
N PRO A 221 22.86 2.18 -0.86
CA PRO A 221 24.26 2.29 -0.47
C PRO A 221 24.49 2.05 1.02
N THR A 222 23.48 2.33 1.84
CA THR A 222 23.51 2.12 3.30
C THR A 222 22.16 1.52 3.74
N GLU A 223 22.08 1.05 4.97
CA GLU A 223 20.82 0.56 5.57
C GLU A 223 19.76 1.65 5.72
N THR A 224 20.17 2.91 5.76
CA THR A 224 19.28 4.06 5.98
C THR A 224 19.03 4.87 4.71
N SER A 225 19.52 4.42 3.55
CA SER A 225 19.37 5.18 2.30
C SER A 225 19.05 4.26 1.15
N THR A 226 17.95 4.57 0.44
CA THR A 226 17.53 3.90 -0.79
C THR A 226 17.13 4.95 -1.82
N PHE A 227 17.63 4.78 -3.03
CA PHE A 227 17.29 5.56 -4.21
C PHE A 227 16.70 4.63 -5.25
N GLY A 228 15.53 4.93 -5.76
CA GLY A 228 14.84 4.04 -6.68
C GLY A 228 14.27 4.75 -7.89
N VAL A 229 14.16 4.01 -8.97
CA VAL A 229 13.43 4.41 -10.18
C VAL A 229 12.58 3.26 -10.68
N THR A 230 11.40 3.60 -11.17
CA THR A 230 10.48 2.63 -11.76
C THR A 230 9.95 3.15 -13.09
N TYR A 231 9.88 2.28 -14.06
CA TYR A 231 9.09 2.48 -15.27
C TYR A 231 8.04 1.38 -15.34
N LEU A 232 6.79 1.75 -15.54
CA LEU A 232 5.72 0.79 -15.76
C LEU A 232 4.77 1.26 -16.86
N ARG A 233 4.09 0.29 -17.47
CA ARG A 233 2.99 0.50 -18.38
C ARG A 233 1.73 -0.12 -17.80
N ALA A 234 0.65 0.65 -17.77
CA ALA A 234 -0.68 0.16 -17.44
C ALA A 234 -1.45 -0.21 -18.70
N SER A 235 -2.29 -1.23 -18.60
CA SER A 235 -3.33 -1.57 -19.57
C SER A 235 -4.64 -1.78 -18.84
N ALA A 236 -5.77 -1.46 -19.47
CA ALA A 236 -7.09 -1.55 -18.87
C ALA A 236 -8.15 -1.84 -19.93
N HIS A 237 -9.38 -2.11 -19.51
CA HIS A 237 -10.48 -2.15 -20.46
C HIS A 237 -10.74 -0.75 -21.03
N ARG A 238 -10.42 -0.57 -22.30
CA ARG A 238 -10.46 0.72 -23.00
C ARG A 238 -11.81 1.45 -22.91
N ASN A 239 -12.89 0.73 -22.87
CA ASN A 239 -14.22 1.31 -22.76
C ASN A 239 -14.53 1.90 -21.37
N PHE A 240 -13.77 1.48 -20.34
CA PHE A 240 -13.92 1.93 -18.96
C PHE A 240 -12.89 2.96 -18.54
N ARG A 241 -11.61 2.73 -18.93
CA ARG A 241 -10.46 3.53 -18.55
C ARG A 241 -9.58 3.81 -19.77
N PRO A 242 -10.06 4.59 -20.75
CA PRO A 242 -9.30 4.91 -21.96
C PRO A 242 -8.00 5.66 -21.68
N ASP A 243 -8.00 6.49 -20.64
CA ASP A 243 -6.85 7.23 -20.15
C ASP A 243 -5.76 6.30 -19.56
N ARG A 244 -6.15 5.22 -18.89
CA ARG A 244 -5.24 4.23 -18.30
C ARG A 244 -4.74 3.20 -19.31
N ASP A 245 -5.52 2.85 -20.32
CA ASP A 245 -5.13 1.84 -21.32
C ASP A 245 -3.98 2.31 -22.21
N GLY A 246 -2.80 1.81 -21.94
CA GLY A 246 -1.55 2.19 -22.61
C GLY A 246 -0.75 3.29 -21.88
N MET A 247 -1.17 3.73 -20.71
CA MET A 247 -0.47 4.74 -19.90
C MET A 247 0.92 4.25 -19.51
N ASN A 248 1.90 5.13 -19.68
CA ASN A 248 3.27 4.94 -19.22
C ASN A 248 3.50 5.78 -17.98
N VAL A 249 4.16 5.20 -16.99
CA VAL A 249 4.46 5.85 -15.72
C VAL A 249 5.95 5.77 -15.44
N PHE A 250 6.55 6.91 -15.16
CA PHE A 250 7.89 7.01 -14.60
C PHE A 250 7.79 7.44 -13.14
N ASN A 251 8.49 6.75 -12.26
CA ASN A 251 8.56 7.08 -10.84
C ASN A 251 10.02 7.14 -10.38
N ALA A 252 10.36 8.11 -9.54
CA ALA A 252 11.66 8.24 -8.88
C ALA A 252 11.44 8.50 -7.40
N ARG A 253 12.29 7.88 -6.54
CA ARG A 253 12.17 7.99 -5.09
C ARG A 253 13.52 8.02 -4.40
N ALA A 254 13.54 8.67 -3.23
CA ALA A 254 14.69 8.73 -2.36
C ALA A 254 14.21 8.68 -0.90
N TYR A 255 14.76 7.76 -0.12
CA TYR A 255 14.58 7.65 1.31
C TYR A 255 15.95 7.66 1.94
N THR A 256 16.26 8.60 2.84
CA THR A 256 17.63 8.76 3.30
C THR A 256 17.74 9.45 4.67
N ALA A 257 18.75 9.04 5.45
CA ALA A 257 19.29 9.79 6.57
C ALA A 257 20.73 10.23 6.22
N PRO A 258 20.87 11.35 5.44
CA PRO A 258 22.12 11.64 4.73
C PRO A 258 23.24 12.17 5.63
N PHE A 259 22.95 12.51 6.88
CA PHE A 259 23.90 13.15 7.78
C PHE A 259 24.36 12.19 8.89
N PRO A 260 25.54 11.55 8.82
CA PRO A 260 26.01 10.62 9.86
C PRO A 260 26.12 11.24 11.27
N ARG A 261 26.29 12.56 11.34
CA ARG A 261 26.31 13.30 12.62
C ARG A 261 24.93 13.64 13.17
N LEU A 262 23.88 13.50 12.36
CA LEU A 262 22.49 13.71 12.70
C LEU A 262 21.65 12.50 12.23
N PRO A 263 21.89 11.31 12.81
CA PRO A 263 21.23 10.08 12.35
C PRO A 263 19.70 10.10 12.56
N ASP A 264 19.23 10.96 13.43
CA ASP A 264 17.81 11.17 13.73
C ASP A 264 17.07 12.02 12.68
N LEU A 265 17.80 12.63 11.72
CA LEU A 265 17.23 13.43 10.64
C LEU A 265 17.09 12.57 9.39
N SER A 266 15.88 12.41 8.91
CA SER A 266 15.55 11.64 7.71
C SER A 266 14.72 12.44 6.72
N PHE A 267 14.84 12.08 5.44
CA PHE A 267 14.10 12.65 4.32
C PHE A 267 13.54 11.55 3.44
N GLU A 268 12.35 11.80 2.91
CA GLU A 268 11.72 10.98 1.89
C GLU A 268 11.23 11.90 0.78
N ALA A 269 11.41 11.48 -0.45
CA ALA A 269 10.84 12.16 -1.61
C ALA A 269 10.45 11.12 -2.66
N GLU A 270 9.33 11.35 -3.30
CA GLU A 270 8.84 10.51 -4.38
C GLU A 270 8.15 11.37 -5.44
N TYR A 271 8.40 11.07 -6.71
CA TYR A 271 7.89 11.76 -7.88
C TYR A 271 7.33 10.73 -8.85
N ALA A 272 6.18 11.02 -9.46
CA ALA A 272 5.61 10.24 -10.53
C ALA A 272 5.17 11.13 -11.68
N HIS A 273 5.36 10.65 -12.91
CA HIS A 273 4.86 11.27 -14.13
C HIS A 273 4.14 10.20 -14.96
N GLU A 274 2.92 10.51 -15.36
CA GLU A 274 2.03 9.66 -16.14
C GLU A 274 1.78 10.28 -17.50
N LYS A 275 1.77 9.44 -18.54
CA LYS A 275 1.48 9.89 -19.90
C LYS A 275 0.85 8.78 -20.76
N ASN A 276 -0.21 9.14 -21.49
CA ASN A 276 -0.85 8.29 -22.49
C ASN A 276 -1.16 9.09 -23.77
N GLY A 277 -0.14 9.26 -24.64
CA GLY A 277 -0.27 10.06 -25.86
C GLY A 277 -0.79 11.47 -25.56
N ASP A 278 -1.86 11.84 -26.25
CA ASP A 278 -2.58 13.11 -26.06
C ASP A 278 -3.83 12.96 -25.20
N LEU A 279 -4.07 11.75 -24.64
CA LEU A 279 -5.25 11.47 -23.81
C LEU A 279 -5.05 11.93 -22.37
N MET A 280 -3.83 11.75 -21.85
CA MET A 280 -3.52 12.01 -20.46
C MET A 280 -2.06 12.42 -20.28
N GLN A 281 -1.85 13.42 -19.42
CA GLN A 281 -0.54 13.73 -18.87
C GLN A 281 -0.70 14.33 -17.48
N SER A 282 -0.08 13.71 -16.46
CA SER A 282 -0.18 14.18 -15.09
C SER A 282 1.10 13.94 -14.29
N THR A 283 1.19 14.61 -13.15
CA THR A 283 2.35 14.57 -12.27
C THR A 283 1.89 14.52 -10.82
N ALA A 284 2.59 13.76 -10.01
CA ALA A 284 2.46 13.82 -8.56
C ALA A 284 3.82 13.73 -7.89
N TRP A 285 3.93 14.32 -6.70
CA TRP A 285 5.13 14.19 -5.88
C TRP A 285 4.85 14.42 -4.40
N SER A 286 5.68 13.84 -3.56
CA SER A 286 5.67 14.12 -2.14
C SER A 286 7.09 14.29 -1.61
N ALA A 287 7.23 15.08 -0.55
CA ALA A 287 8.47 15.24 0.19
C ALA A 287 8.18 15.28 1.68
N LEU A 288 8.94 14.52 2.47
CA LEU A 288 8.85 14.46 3.92
C LEU A 288 10.21 14.72 4.53
N GLY A 289 10.25 15.57 5.56
CA GLY A 289 11.36 15.69 6.48
C GLY A 289 10.92 15.26 7.88
N ALA A 290 11.76 14.49 8.56
CA ALA A 290 11.48 14.03 9.92
C ALA A 290 12.71 14.10 10.81
N TYR A 291 12.51 14.48 12.07
CA TYR A 291 13.53 14.51 13.09
C TYR A 291 13.06 13.81 14.36
N GLN A 292 13.79 12.80 14.78
CA GLN A 292 13.50 12.04 15.98
C GLN A 292 14.43 12.47 17.12
N LEU A 293 13.90 12.76 18.28
CA LEU A 293 14.69 12.99 19.49
C LEU A 293 14.96 11.66 20.19
N SER A 294 15.83 10.82 19.60
CA SER A 294 16.07 9.44 20.05
C SER A 294 16.60 9.34 21.49
N LYS A 295 17.28 10.39 21.97
CA LYS A 295 17.86 10.49 23.34
C LYS A 295 16.89 11.06 24.37
N VAL A 296 15.72 11.53 23.96
CA VAL A 296 14.69 12.08 24.85
C VAL A 296 13.70 10.98 25.22
N GLY A 297 13.17 11.00 26.44
CA GLY A 297 12.13 10.05 26.85
C GLY A 297 10.93 10.08 25.89
N TRP A 298 10.34 8.90 25.62
CA TRP A 298 9.26 8.69 24.66
C TRP A 298 9.64 8.93 23.20
N LYS A 299 10.93 9.22 22.90
CA LYS A 299 11.50 9.37 21.56
C LYS A 299 10.62 10.15 20.58
N PRO A 300 10.23 11.41 20.90
CA PRO A 300 9.32 12.18 20.03
C PRO A 300 9.94 12.35 18.65
N LYS A 301 9.12 12.07 17.61
CA LYS A 301 9.45 12.25 16.20
C LYS A 301 8.55 13.31 15.61
N PHE A 302 9.13 14.39 15.13
CA PHE A 302 8.48 15.45 14.39
C PHE A 302 8.61 15.16 12.90
N SER A 303 7.54 15.28 12.16
CA SER A 303 7.60 15.15 10.71
C SER A 303 6.67 16.15 10.03
N TYR A 304 7.10 16.57 8.86
CA TYR A 304 6.30 17.39 7.96
C TYR A 304 6.38 16.81 6.56
N ARG A 305 5.21 16.65 5.92
CA ARG A 305 5.07 16.19 4.56
C ARG A 305 4.29 17.21 3.74
N TYR A 306 4.80 17.43 2.55
CA TYR A 306 4.08 18.09 1.47
C TYR A 306 3.81 17.07 0.37
N ALA A 307 2.60 17.05 -0.18
CA ALA A 307 2.28 16.24 -1.34
C ALA A 307 1.45 17.06 -2.34
N PHE A 308 1.69 16.79 -3.61
CA PHE A 308 1.03 17.41 -4.74
C PHE A 308 0.57 16.34 -5.72
N PHE A 309 -0.67 16.41 -6.15
CA PHE A 309 -1.25 15.56 -7.16
C PHE A 309 -2.00 16.44 -8.15
N ASP A 310 -1.68 16.35 -9.43
CA ASP A 310 -2.34 17.12 -10.48
C ASP A 310 -3.85 16.91 -10.50
N GLY A 311 -4.57 17.95 -10.88
CA GLY A 311 -6.00 17.97 -11.15
C GLY A 311 -6.26 18.27 -12.61
N ASN A 312 -7.39 17.83 -13.13
CA ASN A 312 -7.77 18.08 -14.52
C ASN A 312 -8.11 19.56 -14.74
N ASN A 313 -7.45 20.20 -15.69
CA ASN A 313 -7.78 21.53 -16.14
C ASN A 313 -8.91 21.43 -17.18
N PRO A 314 -10.10 21.98 -16.93
CA PRO A 314 -11.23 21.86 -17.85
C PRO A 314 -11.04 22.65 -19.17
N ASN A 315 -10.00 23.47 -19.29
CA ASN A 315 -9.69 24.24 -20.47
C ASN A 315 -8.69 23.58 -21.42
N THR A 316 -8.15 22.41 -21.05
CA THR A 316 -7.26 21.59 -21.88
C THR A 316 -7.99 20.35 -22.38
N PRO A 317 -7.68 19.83 -23.57
CA PRO A 317 -8.29 18.61 -24.09
C PRO A 317 -7.77 17.33 -23.40
N GLU A 318 -6.58 17.38 -22.83
CA GLU A 318 -5.96 16.25 -22.15
C GLU A 318 -6.47 16.10 -20.72
N ASN A 319 -6.58 14.88 -20.22
CA ASN A 319 -6.83 14.63 -18.82
C ASN A 319 -5.53 14.86 -18.02
N GLU A 320 -5.52 15.86 -17.16
CA GLU A 320 -4.37 16.16 -16.30
C GLU A 320 -4.54 15.64 -14.87
N ALA A 321 -5.67 15.01 -14.53
CA ALA A 321 -5.87 14.43 -13.22
C ALA A 321 -4.94 13.24 -13.00
N PHE A 322 -4.18 13.28 -11.92
CA PHE A 322 -3.30 12.17 -11.54
C PHE A 322 -4.09 10.91 -11.23
N ASP A 323 -3.67 9.78 -11.80
CA ASP A 323 -4.21 8.46 -11.51
C ASP A 323 -3.40 7.80 -10.39
N PRO A 324 -3.91 7.67 -9.17
CA PRO A 324 -3.15 7.12 -8.05
C PRO A 324 -2.84 5.62 -8.19
N LEU A 325 -3.25 4.99 -9.29
CA LEU A 325 -3.14 3.56 -9.54
C LEU A 325 -3.61 2.74 -8.32
N TYR A 326 -2.71 1.97 -7.73
CA TYR A 326 -2.97 1.06 -6.62
C TYR A 326 -2.07 1.40 -5.43
N LEU A 327 -2.17 2.64 -4.99
CA LEU A 327 -1.42 3.18 -3.87
C LEU A 327 -1.73 2.45 -2.55
N GLY A 328 -0.80 2.51 -1.61
CA GLY A 328 -1.00 2.03 -0.24
C GLY A 328 -1.00 3.18 0.77
N PHE A 329 -1.84 3.07 1.79
CA PHE A 329 -2.09 4.14 2.76
C PHE A 329 -1.34 3.97 4.08
N TYR A 330 -0.58 2.89 4.27
CA TYR A 330 -0.24 2.39 5.60
C TYR A 330 1.16 2.72 6.10
N ASP A 331 2.04 3.27 5.28
CA ASP A 331 3.43 3.52 5.66
C ASP A 331 3.60 4.48 6.84
N TRP A 332 2.54 5.23 7.15
CA TRP A 332 2.58 6.23 8.21
C TRP A 332 1.73 5.84 9.42
N GLY A 333 1.28 4.60 9.49
CA GLY A 333 0.39 4.09 10.52
C GLY A 333 -1.00 4.72 10.48
N THR A 334 -1.35 5.38 9.39
CA THR A 334 -2.66 5.92 9.05
C THR A 334 -2.72 6.20 7.56
N TRP A 335 -3.89 6.55 7.05
CA TRP A 335 -4.10 6.95 5.68
C TRP A 335 -3.21 8.12 5.27
N TRP A 336 -2.72 8.11 4.06
CA TRP A 336 -1.81 9.13 3.51
C TRP A 336 -2.28 10.56 3.76
N GLN A 337 -3.54 10.82 3.50
CA GLN A 337 -4.18 12.13 3.51
C GLN A 337 -5.20 12.24 4.65
N GLY A 338 -5.15 11.33 5.62
CA GLY A 338 -6.19 11.16 6.62
C GLY A 338 -7.34 10.30 6.12
N GLU A 339 -7.95 9.58 7.02
CA GLU A 339 -8.93 8.52 6.72
C GLU A 339 -10.21 9.01 6.06
N ILE A 340 -10.58 10.26 6.23
CA ILE A 340 -11.77 10.84 5.60
C ILE A 340 -11.38 11.62 4.35
N ALA A 341 -10.54 12.66 4.50
CA ALA A 341 -10.23 13.54 3.40
C ALA A 341 -9.46 12.83 2.29
N GLY A 342 -8.48 11.99 2.63
CA GLY A 342 -7.64 11.30 1.67
C GLY A 342 -8.34 10.18 0.92
N GLU A 343 -9.15 9.41 1.61
CA GLU A 343 -9.86 8.27 1.03
C GLU A 343 -11.09 8.68 0.23
N TYR A 344 -11.96 9.44 0.85
CA TYR A 344 -13.31 9.64 0.33
C TYR A 344 -13.49 10.89 -0.51
N PHE A 345 -12.65 11.91 -0.30
CA PHE A 345 -12.80 13.18 -1.02
C PHE A 345 -11.75 13.41 -2.09
N LEU A 346 -10.49 13.10 -1.81
CA LEU A 346 -9.37 13.55 -2.63
C LEU A 346 -8.72 12.42 -3.44
N ALA A 347 -8.75 11.19 -2.92
CA ALA A 347 -8.25 9.98 -3.59
C ALA A 347 -6.84 10.13 -4.23
N ASN A 348 -5.96 10.95 -3.65
CA ASN A 348 -4.66 11.31 -4.19
C ASN A 348 -4.69 11.79 -5.65
N SER A 349 -5.68 12.62 -5.98
CA SER A 349 -5.83 13.29 -7.26
C SER A 349 -6.37 14.70 -7.00
N ASN A 350 -5.98 15.66 -7.81
CA ASN A 350 -6.39 17.08 -7.67
C ASN A 350 -6.19 17.62 -6.24
N ASN A 351 -5.02 17.39 -5.65
CA ASN A 351 -4.81 17.64 -4.24
C ASN A 351 -3.41 18.18 -3.94
N ILE A 352 -3.36 19.23 -3.15
CA ILE A 352 -2.16 19.68 -2.44
C ILE A 352 -2.41 19.44 -0.95
N SER A 353 -1.55 18.65 -0.30
CA SER A 353 -1.66 18.41 1.12
C SER A 353 -0.41 18.78 1.88
N HIS A 354 -0.62 19.31 3.07
CA HIS A 354 0.38 19.52 4.09
C HIS A 354 0.03 18.67 5.29
N GLN A 355 0.95 17.86 5.77
CA GLN A 355 0.79 17.06 6.97
C GLN A 355 1.88 17.42 7.98
N ALA A 356 1.51 17.83 9.17
CA ALA A 356 2.42 17.94 10.30
C ALA A 356 2.08 16.88 11.34
N ARG A 357 3.07 16.16 11.86
CA ARG A 357 2.89 15.07 12.82
C ARG A 357 3.90 15.14 13.93
N ILE A 358 3.44 14.85 15.15
CA ILE A 358 4.29 14.50 16.29
C ILE A 358 3.91 13.07 16.72
N HIS A 359 4.88 12.18 16.77
CA HIS A 359 4.71 10.80 17.21
C HIS A 359 5.61 10.48 18.39
N PHE A 360 5.08 9.76 19.38
CA PHE A 360 5.78 9.35 20.59
C PHE A 360 5.83 7.82 20.65
N THR A 361 6.97 7.28 21.06
CA THR A 361 7.19 5.84 21.26
C THR A 361 7.74 5.60 22.67
N PRO A 362 6.87 5.57 23.71
CA PRO A 362 7.29 5.36 25.09
C PRO A 362 8.00 4.04 25.32
N ASN A 363 7.59 2.98 24.63
CA ASN A 363 8.19 1.65 24.65
C ASN A 363 7.83 0.89 23.37
N ASP A 364 8.29 -0.35 23.23
CA ASP A 364 8.12 -1.15 22.01
C ASP A 364 6.65 -1.58 21.76
N SER A 365 5.80 -1.48 22.75
CA SER A 365 4.39 -1.89 22.66
C SER A 365 3.40 -0.72 22.58
N LEU A 366 3.86 0.50 22.77
CA LEU A 366 2.99 1.68 22.80
C LEU A 366 3.55 2.80 21.95
N GLY A 367 2.75 3.25 20.99
CA GLY A 367 2.99 4.46 20.21
C GLY A 367 1.71 5.30 20.15
N TRP A 368 1.85 6.61 20.12
CA TRP A 368 0.74 7.54 19.92
C TRP A 368 1.22 8.84 19.27
N GLY A 369 0.32 9.58 18.67
CA GLY A 369 0.70 10.82 18.01
C GLY A 369 -0.47 11.71 17.69
N VAL A 370 -0.16 12.91 17.23
CA VAL A 370 -1.11 13.90 16.73
C VAL A 370 -0.70 14.31 15.34
N MET A 371 -1.67 14.40 14.44
CA MET A 371 -1.48 14.82 13.05
C MET A 371 -2.44 15.94 12.70
N GLY A 372 -1.95 16.91 11.94
CA GLY A 372 -2.76 17.95 11.34
C GLY A 372 -2.58 17.96 9.82
N TYR A 373 -3.67 18.19 9.12
CA TYR A 373 -3.69 18.25 7.66
C TYR A 373 -4.27 19.57 7.18
N TRP A 374 -3.72 20.08 6.07
CA TRP A 374 -4.26 21.22 5.30
C TRP A 374 -4.29 20.83 3.84
N PHE A 375 -5.44 21.05 3.20
CA PHE A 375 -5.69 20.67 1.83
C PHE A 375 -6.02 21.85 0.96
N ARG A 376 -5.61 21.78 -0.31
CA ARG A 376 -6.02 22.67 -1.39
C ARG A 376 -6.26 21.86 -2.65
N LEU A 377 -7.17 22.32 -3.50
CA LEU A 377 -7.37 21.78 -4.84
C LEU A 377 -6.57 22.60 -5.85
N PRO A 378 -5.61 22.02 -6.60
CA PRO A 378 -4.93 22.69 -7.71
C PRO A 378 -5.92 23.23 -8.75
N GLN A 379 -7.00 22.47 -9.03
CA GLN A 379 -8.05 22.78 -9.97
C GLN A 379 -9.42 22.81 -9.25
N PRO A 380 -9.84 23.95 -8.66
CA PRO A 380 -11.07 24.00 -7.86
C PRO A 380 -12.36 23.68 -8.63
N GLY A 381 -12.39 23.90 -9.94
CA GLY A 381 -13.53 23.59 -10.82
C GLY A 381 -13.57 22.15 -11.33
N SER A 382 -12.58 21.34 -11.02
CA SER A 382 -12.45 19.96 -11.47
C SER A 382 -12.21 19.04 -10.30
N PHE A 383 -13.02 18.00 -10.20
CA PHE A 383 -12.88 16.97 -9.16
C PHE A 383 -12.19 15.76 -9.77
N GLY A 384 -11.18 15.24 -9.09
CA GLY A 384 -10.55 13.98 -9.41
C GLY A 384 -11.56 12.82 -9.36
N PRO A 385 -11.23 11.65 -9.91
CA PRO A 385 -12.11 10.50 -9.91
C PRO A 385 -12.51 10.14 -8.48
N GLY A 386 -13.79 10.37 -8.15
CA GLY A 386 -14.38 10.05 -6.85
C GLY A 386 -14.71 11.24 -5.95
N ALA A 387 -14.15 12.42 -6.14
CA ALA A 387 -14.48 13.59 -5.34
C ALA A 387 -15.66 14.37 -5.93
N ARG A 388 -16.76 14.45 -5.19
CA ARG A 388 -17.88 15.36 -5.47
C ARG A 388 -18.03 16.34 -4.31
N LEU A 389 -17.17 17.34 -4.23
CA LEU A 389 -17.46 18.51 -3.41
C LEU A 389 -18.41 19.41 -4.22
N GLN A 390 -19.64 19.54 -3.80
CA GLN A 390 -20.49 20.61 -4.28
C GLN A 390 -20.07 21.88 -3.57
N THR A 391 -19.78 22.93 -4.32
CA THR A 391 -19.55 24.28 -3.81
C THR A 391 -20.87 24.89 -3.35
#